data_84578871bef65597a1a3db5a6780094c
#
_entry.id   84578871bef65597a1a3db5a6780094c
#
_cell.length_a   1.000
_cell.length_b   1.000
_cell.length_c   1.000
_cell.angle_alpha   90.00
_cell.angle_beta   90.00
_cell.angle_gamma   90.00
#
_symmetry.space_group_name_H-M   'P 1'
#
loop_
_entity.id
_entity.type
_entity.pdbx_description
1 polymer ?
#
loop_
_entity_poly.entity_id
_entity_poly.type
_entity_poly.pdbx_seq_one_letter_code
_entity_poly.pdbx_strand_id
1 'polypeptide(L)'
;MACGNALYAGSFNPFHAGHLNILQRAEKYFDKITVLIAVNPNKNYVVSAIERKKQIENIISKVKWRNSTPIVDILGKDEFIADYAANNECKTIIKGLRNGEDLESEMTQEYYNKTINHWLETMYFSTDPNMKYLSSSAVRKFTAMNEVDYIRYMKKVNYMNDLSVEENEAYLKTIYKSYKNG
;
A
#
# COMPACT_ATOMS: atom_id res chain seq x y z
N MET A 1 18.95 -14.52 -7.46
CA MET A 1 17.73 -15.35 -7.63
C MET A 1 16.58 -14.59 -6.98
N ALA A 2 15.48 -14.39 -7.71
CA ALA A 2 14.29 -13.79 -7.12
C ALA A 2 13.51 -14.83 -6.30
N CYS A 3 12.73 -14.38 -5.32
CA CYS A 3 12.02 -15.25 -4.37
C CYS A 3 10.60 -15.66 -4.84
N GLY A 4 10.35 -15.66 -6.15
CA GLY A 4 9.03 -15.99 -6.72
C GLY A 4 8.01 -14.86 -6.56
N ASN A 5 6.73 -15.20 -6.43
CA ASN A 5 5.63 -14.23 -6.33
C ASN A 5 5.37 -13.81 -4.89
N ALA A 6 5.02 -12.54 -4.69
CA ALA A 6 4.67 -11.99 -3.38
C ALA A 6 3.42 -11.12 -3.41
N LEU A 7 2.77 -10.99 -2.26
CA LEU A 7 1.66 -10.07 -2.03
C LEU A 7 2.11 -8.89 -1.19
N TYR A 8 1.80 -7.69 -1.62
CA TYR A 8 1.84 -6.51 -0.76
C TYR A 8 0.40 -6.17 -0.36
N ALA A 9 -0.03 -6.73 0.78
CA ALA A 9 -1.41 -6.67 1.22
C ALA A 9 -1.65 -5.52 2.20
N GLY A 10 -2.70 -4.73 1.96
CA GLY A 10 -3.08 -3.61 2.80
C GLY A 10 -4.39 -2.94 2.38
N SER A 11 -4.91 -2.05 3.21
CA SER A 11 -6.11 -1.28 2.84
C SER A 11 -5.83 -0.16 1.84
N PHE A 12 -4.61 0.40 1.84
CA PHE A 12 -4.17 1.49 0.96
C PHE A 12 -5.18 2.65 0.85
N ASN A 13 -5.59 3.16 1.98
CA ASN A 13 -6.70 4.12 2.10
C ASN A 13 -6.25 5.48 2.66
N PRO A 14 -5.57 6.35 1.87
CA PRO A 14 -5.05 6.13 0.51
C PRO A 14 -3.69 5.41 0.46
N PHE A 15 -3.26 5.03 -0.74
CA PHE A 15 -1.87 4.71 -1.05
C PHE A 15 -1.03 5.99 -0.89
N HIS A 16 0.24 5.89 -0.48
CA HIS A 16 1.11 7.06 -0.25
C HIS A 16 2.59 6.72 -0.50
N ALA A 17 3.44 7.74 -0.48
CA ALA A 17 4.87 7.59 -0.79
C ALA A 17 5.58 6.50 0.04
N GLY A 18 5.19 6.32 1.30
CA GLY A 18 5.71 5.23 2.14
C GLY A 18 5.37 3.84 1.61
N HIS A 19 4.16 3.64 1.06
CA HIS A 19 3.79 2.39 0.42
C HIS A 19 4.59 2.16 -0.87
N LEU A 20 4.76 3.21 -1.69
CA LEU A 20 5.55 3.12 -2.91
C LEU A 20 7.01 2.79 -2.60
N ASN A 21 7.61 3.41 -1.59
CA ASN A 21 8.98 3.13 -1.16
C ASN A 21 9.17 1.65 -0.77
N ILE A 22 8.26 1.09 0.02
CA ILE A 22 8.29 -0.33 0.39
C ILE A 22 8.20 -1.20 -0.88
N LEU A 23 7.24 -0.91 -1.76
CA LEU A 23 7.01 -1.67 -2.99
C LEU A 23 8.24 -1.68 -3.91
N GLN A 24 8.89 -0.53 -4.11
CA GLN A 24 10.11 -0.40 -4.91
C GLN A 24 11.34 -1.09 -4.30
N ARG A 25 11.41 -1.17 -2.99
CA ARG A 25 12.47 -1.92 -2.31
C ARG A 25 12.23 -3.41 -2.38
N ALA A 26 10.97 -3.84 -2.24
CA ALA A 26 10.57 -5.22 -2.28
C ALA A 26 10.72 -5.84 -3.69
N GLU A 27 10.40 -5.06 -4.76
CA GLU A 27 10.45 -5.57 -6.14
C GLU A 27 11.84 -6.10 -6.57
N LYS A 28 12.89 -5.71 -5.83
CA LYS A 28 14.27 -6.20 -6.07
C LYS A 28 14.45 -7.66 -5.71
N TYR A 29 13.56 -8.21 -4.89
CA TYR A 29 13.67 -9.55 -4.33
C TYR A 29 12.69 -10.54 -4.95
N PHE A 30 11.65 -10.07 -5.64
CA PHE A 30 10.57 -10.90 -6.16
C PHE A 30 10.43 -10.80 -7.68
N ASP A 31 10.00 -11.90 -8.31
CA ASP A 31 9.72 -11.94 -9.75
C ASP A 31 8.47 -11.15 -10.09
N LYS A 32 7.46 -11.23 -9.22
CA LYS A 32 6.19 -10.53 -9.38
C LYS A 32 5.63 -10.13 -8.03
N ILE A 33 5.08 -8.93 -7.95
CA ILE A 33 4.36 -8.45 -6.77
C ILE A 33 2.92 -8.11 -7.15
N THR A 34 1.98 -8.60 -6.36
CA THR A 34 0.59 -8.16 -6.39
C THR A 34 0.32 -7.23 -5.21
N VAL A 35 -0.05 -5.98 -5.49
CA VAL A 35 -0.60 -5.04 -4.50
C VAL A 35 -2.05 -5.43 -4.27
N LEU A 36 -2.32 -6.10 -3.15
CA LEU A 36 -3.63 -6.66 -2.83
C LEU A 36 -4.39 -5.72 -1.88
N ILE A 37 -5.47 -5.13 -2.37
CA ILE A 37 -6.34 -4.28 -1.56
C ILE A 37 -7.25 -5.16 -0.71
N ALA A 38 -6.90 -5.30 0.57
CA ALA A 38 -7.71 -6.02 1.55
C ALA A 38 -8.65 -5.04 2.28
N VAL A 39 -9.94 -5.30 2.20
CA VAL A 39 -10.98 -4.48 2.84
C VAL A 39 -11.35 -5.11 4.19
N ASN A 40 -11.08 -4.39 5.28
CA ASN A 40 -11.55 -4.81 6.60
C ASN A 40 -13.07 -4.49 6.71
N PRO A 41 -13.95 -5.50 6.85
CA PRO A 41 -15.39 -5.28 6.90
C PRO A 41 -15.85 -4.42 8.09
N ASN A 42 -15.03 -4.33 9.14
CA ASN A 42 -15.33 -3.53 10.34
C ASN A 42 -14.90 -2.06 10.20
N LYS A 43 -14.41 -1.64 9.03
CA LYS A 43 -14.01 -0.24 8.77
C LYS A 43 -14.88 0.39 7.69
N ASN A 44 -15.34 1.60 7.96
CA ASN A 44 -16.00 2.41 6.94
C ASN A 44 -14.95 3.04 6.01
N TYR A 45 -15.10 2.82 4.72
CA TYR A 45 -14.23 3.39 3.69
C TYR A 45 -15.00 4.42 2.87
N VAL A 46 -14.54 5.66 2.90
CA VAL A 46 -15.09 6.74 2.07
C VAL A 46 -14.82 6.49 0.58
N VAL A 47 -13.63 5.96 0.28
CA VAL A 47 -13.20 5.66 -1.09
C VAL A 47 -13.28 4.15 -1.32
N SER A 48 -14.01 3.73 -2.35
CA SER A 48 -14.21 2.32 -2.69
C SER A 48 -12.88 1.61 -3.02
N ALA A 49 -12.83 0.29 -2.87
CA ALA A 49 -11.66 -0.50 -3.27
C ALA A 49 -11.36 -0.36 -4.77
N ILE A 50 -12.39 -0.25 -5.60
CA ILE A 50 -12.25 -0.07 -7.06
C ILE A 50 -11.57 1.28 -7.37
N GLU A 51 -11.97 2.34 -6.70
CA GLU A 51 -11.35 3.66 -6.90
C GLU A 51 -9.91 3.68 -6.40
N ARG A 52 -9.63 3.07 -5.25
CA ARG A 52 -8.26 2.92 -4.74
C ARG A 52 -7.38 2.11 -5.70
N LYS A 53 -7.91 1.05 -6.30
CA LYS A 53 -7.22 0.27 -7.34
C LYS A 53 -6.80 1.17 -8.49
N LYS A 54 -7.72 1.94 -9.07
CA LYS A 54 -7.42 2.89 -10.16
C LYS A 54 -6.36 3.92 -9.78
N GLN A 55 -6.41 4.45 -8.55
CA GLN A 55 -5.43 5.41 -8.06
C GLN A 55 -4.03 4.79 -7.96
N ILE A 56 -3.93 3.55 -7.47
CA ILE A 56 -2.66 2.82 -7.34
C ILE A 56 -2.12 2.46 -8.72
N GLU A 57 -2.94 1.93 -9.62
CA GLU A 57 -2.56 1.59 -11.00
C GLU A 57 -2.00 2.81 -11.74
N ASN A 58 -2.64 3.97 -11.59
CA ASN A 58 -2.15 5.23 -12.16
C ASN A 58 -0.77 5.64 -11.63
N ILE A 59 -0.45 5.38 -10.35
CA ILE A 59 0.89 5.63 -9.80
C ILE A 59 1.88 4.60 -10.36
N ILE A 60 1.56 3.32 -10.27
CA ILE A 60 2.43 2.22 -10.69
C ILE A 60 2.82 2.34 -12.16
N SER A 61 1.91 2.76 -13.03
CA SER A 61 2.16 2.92 -14.47
C SER A 61 3.18 4.02 -14.82
N LYS A 62 3.49 4.92 -13.90
CA LYS A 62 4.43 6.04 -14.07
C LYS A 62 5.83 5.75 -13.51
N VAL A 63 5.94 4.70 -12.70
CA VAL A 63 7.19 4.30 -12.06
C VAL A 63 7.95 3.32 -12.96
N LYS A 64 9.28 3.45 -12.99
CA LYS A 64 10.15 2.48 -13.67
C LYS A 64 10.46 1.32 -12.72
N TRP A 65 10.06 0.12 -13.12
CA TRP A 65 10.30 -1.12 -12.39
C TRP A 65 11.49 -1.88 -12.99
N ARG A 66 12.26 -2.59 -12.16
CA ARG A 66 13.44 -3.35 -12.62
C ARG A 66 13.07 -4.72 -13.14
N ASN A 67 12.20 -5.44 -12.42
CA ASN A 67 11.81 -6.82 -12.75
C ASN A 67 10.49 -6.83 -13.51
N SER A 68 9.38 -6.64 -12.82
CA SER A 68 8.05 -6.60 -13.43
C SER A 68 7.20 -5.49 -12.82
N THR A 69 6.37 -4.87 -13.63
CA THR A 69 5.38 -3.91 -13.13
C THR A 69 4.44 -4.63 -12.15
N PRO A 70 4.32 -4.16 -10.90
CA PRO A 70 3.37 -4.73 -9.95
C PRO A 70 1.95 -4.67 -10.50
N ILE A 71 1.16 -5.69 -10.25
CA ILE A 71 -0.27 -5.68 -10.54
C ILE A 71 -1.05 -5.26 -9.31
N VAL A 72 -2.25 -4.70 -9.51
CA VAL A 72 -3.13 -4.32 -8.40
C VAL A 72 -4.39 -5.17 -8.45
N ASP A 73 -4.75 -5.75 -7.32
CA ASP A 73 -5.97 -6.54 -7.23
C ASP A 73 -6.74 -6.26 -5.94
N ILE A 74 -7.98 -6.71 -5.88
CA ILE A 74 -8.88 -6.52 -4.75
C ILE A 74 -9.22 -7.89 -4.20
N LEU A 75 -9.00 -8.08 -2.89
CA LEU A 75 -9.38 -9.30 -2.19
C LEU A 75 -10.89 -9.50 -2.25
N GLY A 76 -11.33 -10.71 -2.55
CA GLY A 76 -12.73 -11.09 -2.54
C GLY A 76 -13.40 -10.85 -1.18
N LYS A 77 -14.73 -10.64 -1.19
CA LYS A 77 -15.46 -10.25 0.04
C LYS A 77 -15.33 -11.26 1.18
N ASP A 78 -15.34 -12.54 0.85
CA ASP A 78 -15.31 -13.65 1.81
C ASP A 78 -14.03 -14.47 1.68
N GLU A 79 -12.96 -13.88 1.12
CA GLU A 79 -11.69 -14.53 0.86
C GLU A 79 -10.64 -14.09 1.91
N PHE A 80 -9.83 -15.04 2.40
CA PHE A 80 -8.69 -14.72 3.25
C PHE A 80 -7.45 -14.42 2.38
N ILE A 81 -6.58 -13.54 2.89
CA ILE A 81 -5.30 -13.22 2.22
C ILE A 81 -4.47 -14.50 1.97
N ALA A 82 -4.52 -15.45 2.92
CA ALA A 82 -3.81 -16.72 2.82
C ALA A 82 -4.34 -17.63 1.70
N ASP A 83 -5.65 -17.64 1.45
CA ASP A 83 -6.26 -18.39 0.34
C ASP A 83 -5.93 -17.73 -1.00
N TYR A 84 -6.04 -16.40 -1.07
CA TYR A 84 -5.62 -15.65 -2.26
C TYR A 84 -4.15 -15.92 -2.59
N ALA A 85 -3.27 -15.95 -1.57
CA ALA A 85 -1.85 -16.25 -1.74
C ALA A 85 -1.64 -17.65 -2.34
N ALA A 86 -2.33 -18.66 -1.83
CA ALA A 86 -2.26 -20.04 -2.32
C ALA A 86 -2.73 -20.14 -3.77
N ASN A 87 -3.87 -19.53 -4.10
CA ASN A 87 -4.48 -19.54 -5.44
C ASN A 87 -3.62 -18.81 -6.49
N ASN A 88 -2.74 -17.89 -6.06
CA ASN A 88 -1.87 -17.10 -6.94
C ASN A 88 -0.39 -17.45 -6.82
N GLU A 89 -0.06 -18.61 -6.25
CA GLU A 89 1.32 -19.11 -6.08
C GLU A 89 2.23 -18.11 -5.34
N CYS A 90 1.68 -17.31 -4.44
CA CYS A 90 2.43 -16.36 -3.63
C CYS A 90 2.84 -17.03 -2.30
N LYS A 91 4.13 -17.07 -2.02
CA LYS A 91 4.67 -17.64 -0.78
C LYS A 91 5.07 -16.61 0.26
N THR A 92 5.00 -15.33 -0.10
CA THR A 92 5.46 -14.24 0.77
C THR A 92 4.45 -13.09 0.79
N ILE A 93 4.14 -12.61 1.99
CA ILE A 93 3.45 -11.34 2.21
C ILE A 93 4.49 -10.27 2.56
N ILE A 94 4.42 -9.12 1.89
CA ILE A 94 5.25 -7.95 2.16
C ILE A 94 4.51 -7.04 3.14
N LYS A 95 5.20 -6.59 4.17
CA LYS A 95 4.69 -5.63 5.16
C LYS A 95 5.70 -4.52 5.44
N GLY A 96 5.21 -3.29 5.61
CA GLY A 96 6.02 -2.15 6.03
C GLY A 96 5.88 -1.91 7.54
N LEU A 97 6.98 -1.68 8.24
CA LEU A 97 7.00 -1.39 9.68
C LEU A 97 7.54 0.01 9.95
N ARG A 98 6.84 0.77 10.78
CA ARG A 98 7.24 2.11 11.24
C ARG A 98 7.76 2.10 12.67
N ASN A 99 7.23 1.22 13.51
CA ASN A 99 7.53 1.10 14.93
C ASN A 99 7.20 -0.31 15.46
N GLY A 100 7.42 -0.53 16.78
CA GLY A 100 7.15 -1.80 17.43
C GLY A 100 5.67 -2.17 17.52
N GLU A 101 4.78 -1.18 17.63
CA GLU A 101 3.33 -1.41 17.66
C GLU A 101 2.80 -1.96 16.32
N ASP A 102 3.36 -1.44 15.20
CA ASP A 102 3.07 -2.00 13.88
C ASP A 102 3.48 -3.48 13.83
N LEU A 103 4.67 -3.82 14.35
CA LEU A 103 5.18 -5.19 14.33
C LEU A 103 4.27 -6.15 15.09
N GLU A 104 3.84 -5.81 16.30
CA GLU A 104 2.97 -6.65 17.11
C GLU A 104 1.63 -6.95 16.40
N SER A 105 1.04 -5.90 15.82
CA SER A 105 -0.19 -6.04 15.02
C SER A 105 0.01 -6.94 13.79
N GLU A 106 1.11 -6.77 13.07
CA GLU A 106 1.39 -7.55 11.85
C GLU A 106 1.77 -9.01 12.17
N MET A 107 2.46 -9.27 13.29
CA MET A 107 2.74 -10.64 13.76
C MET A 107 1.44 -11.39 14.10
N THR A 108 0.45 -10.72 14.66
CA THR A 108 -0.88 -11.30 14.90
C THR A 108 -1.53 -11.72 13.56
N GLN A 109 -1.46 -10.87 12.55
CA GLN A 109 -1.97 -11.21 11.20
C GLN A 109 -1.19 -12.37 10.57
N GLU A 110 0.14 -12.39 10.73
CA GLU A 110 1.00 -13.48 10.25
C GLU A 110 0.58 -14.81 10.88
N TYR A 111 0.34 -14.84 12.19
CA TYR A 111 -0.14 -16.01 12.88
C TYR A 111 -1.44 -16.56 12.25
N TYR A 112 -2.43 -15.71 12.03
CA TYR A 112 -3.69 -16.14 11.38
C TYR A 112 -3.45 -16.63 9.94
N ASN A 113 -2.64 -15.93 9.16
CA ASN A 113 -2.32 -16.35 7.80
C ASN A 113 -1.63 -17.73 7.77
N LYS A 114 -0.69 -17.99 8.69
CA LYS A 114 0.01 -19.29 8.82
C LYS A 114 -0.90 -20.42 9.31
N THR A 115 -1.95 -20.10 10.07
CA THR A 115 -2.95 -21.10 10.47
C THR A 115 -3.73 -21.65 9.27
N ILE A 116 -3.96 -20.81 8.26
CA ILE A 116 -4.67 -21.17 7.02
C ILE A 116 -3.67 -21.76 6.00
N ASN A 117 -2.53 -21.12 5.81
CA ASN A 117 -1.48 -21.51 4.87
C ASN A 117 -0.10 -21.47 5.56
N HIS A 118 0.34 -22.61 6.10
CA HIS A 118 1.58 -22.69 6.88
C HIS A 118 2.88 -22.44 6.06
N TRP A 119 2.80 -22.46 4.73
CA TRP A 119 3.92 -22.12 3.84
C TRP A 119 4.06 -20.63 3.56
N LEU A 120 3.08 -19.84 4.00
CA LEU A 120 3.05 -18.41 3.73
C LEU A 120 3.92 -17.66 4.74
N GLU A 121 5.00 -17.06 4.27
CA GLU A 121 5.92 -16.26 5.08
C GLU A 121 5.63 -14.77 5.00
N THR A 122 6.05 -14.00 6.01
CA THR A 122 5.95 -12.55 6.00
C THR A 122 7.34 -11.92 5.97
N MET A 123 7.57 -11.04 4.99
CA MET A 123 8.79 -10.26 4.90
C MET A 123 8.51 -8.81 5.30
N TYR A 124 9.23 -8.36 6.32
CA TYR A 124 9.09 -7.03 6.89
C TYR A 124 10.13 -6.06 6.34
N PHE A 125 9.68 -4.90 5.90
CA PHE A 125 10.53 -3.79 5.47
C PHE A 125 10.38 -2.62 6.45
N SER A 126 11.46 -2.17 7.06
CA SER A 126 11.45 -0.93 7.86
C SER A 126 11.12 0.27 6.96
N THR A 127 10.27 1.15 7.43
CA THR A 127 9.95 2.41 6.74
C THR A 127 11.18 3.32 6.72
N ASP A 128 11.37 4.06 5.63
CA ASP A 128 12.39 5.11 5.55
C ASP A 128 12.19 6.12 6.70
N PRO A 129 13.27 6.51 7.43
CA PRO A 129 13.17 7.45 8.55
C PRO A 129 12.43 8.74 8.22
N ASN A 130 12.57 9.26 6.99
CA ASN A 130 11.89 10.47 6.53
C ASN A 130 10.37 10.28 6.35
N MET A 131 9.91 9.03 6.30
CA MET A 131 8.49 8.65 6.10
C MET A 131 7.86 8.05 7.36
N LYS A 132 8.58 8.04 8.50
CA LYS A 132 8.13 7.41 9.75
C LYS A 132 6.74 7.87 10.21
N TYR A 133 6.42 9.15 10.01
CA TYR A 133 5.15 9.73 10.42
C TYR A 133 4.08 9.75 9.31
N LEU A 134 4.42 9.28 8.12
CA LEU A 134 3.48 9.18 7.01
C LEU A 134 2.62 7.92 7.16
N SER A 135 1.32 8.09 7.19
CA SER A 135 0.34 7.00 7.21
C SER A 135 -0.93 7.40 6.47
N SER A 136 -1.69 6.41 6.01
CA SER A 136 -2.99 6.67 5.39
C SER A 136 -3.92 7.48 6.30
N SER A 137 -3.91 7.21 7.60
CA SER A 137 -4.72 7.98 8.58
C SER A 137 -4.24 9.42 8.71
N ALA A 138 -2.92 9.67 8.71
CA ALA A 138 -2.37 11.02 8.71
C ALA A 138 -2.78 11.77 7.43
N VAL A 139 -2.62 11.15 6.26
CA VAL A 139 -3.02 11.75 4.97
C VAL A 139 -4.49 12.16 4.98
N ARG A 140 -5.39 11.28 5.48
CA ARG A 140 -6.82 11.62 5.61
C ARG A 140 -7.09 12.77 6.57
N LYS A 141 -6.44 12.80 7.73
CA LYS A 141 -6.61 13.88 8.72
C LYS A 141 -6.29 15.25 8.12
N PHE A 142 -5.29 15.34 7.28
CA PHE A 142 -4.90 16.60 6.66
C PHE A 142 -5.87 17.11 5.59
N THR A 143 -6.79 16.28 5.08
CA THR A 143 -7.86 16.77 4.19
C THR A 143 -8.86 17.71 4.90
N ALA A 144 -8.83 17.82 6.22
CA ALA A 144 -9.58 18.84 6.97
C ALA A 144 -9.11 20.28 6.66
N MET A 145 -7.85 20.46 6.21
CA MET A 145 -7.33 21.75 5.74
C MET A 145 -8.04 22.20 4.45
N ASN A 146 -7.81 23.46 4.03
CA ASN A 146 -8.15 23.85 2.66
C ASN A 146 -7.18 23.19 1.64
N GLU A 147 -7.59 23.14 0.37
CA GLU A 147 -6.86 22.41 -0.67
C GLU A 147 -5.43 22.93 -0.87
N VAL A 148 -5.24 24.24 -0.82
CA VAL A 148 -3.91 24.87 -1.03
C VAL A 148 -2.94 24.47 0.07
N ASP A 149 -3.37 24.56 1.33
CA ASP A 149 -2.53 24.19 2.48
C ASP A 149 -2.28 22.68 2.53
N TYR A 150 -3.29 21.87 2.21
CA TYR A 150 -3.14 20.42 2.10
C TYR A 150 -2.06 20.07 1.08
N ILE A 151 -2.15 20.57 -0.14
CA ILE A 151 -1.18 20.28 -1.22
C ILE A 151 0.22 20.78 -0.82
N ARG A 152 0.32 22.00 -0.28
CA ARG A 152 1.60 22.56 0.17
C ARG A 152 2.28 21.69 1.23
N TYR A 153 1.52 21.17 2.19
CA TYR A 153 2.03 20.31 3.24
C TYR A 153 2.36 18.92 2.71
N MET A 154 1.45 18.30 1.94
CA MET A 154 1.64 16.96 1.39
C MET A 154 2.80 16.88 0.40
N LYS A 155 3.09 17.90 -0.37
CA LYS A 155 4.31 17.96 -1.21
C LYS A 155 5.61 17.79 -0.41
N LYS A 156 5.62 18.06 0.89
CA LYS A 156 6.80 17.91 1.74
C LYS A 156 6.91 16.50 2.35
N VAL A 157 5.78 15.85 2.65
CA VAL A 157 5.74 14.62 3.44
C VAL A 157 5.29 13.39 2.65
N ASN A 158 4.62 13.59 1.53
CA ASN A 158 4.06 12.53 0.68
C ASN A 158 4.46 12.70 -0.78
N TYR A 159 5.73 13.04 -1.02
CA TYR A 159 6.27 13.21 -2.36
C TYR A 159 6.81 11.89 -2.91
N MET A 160 6.40 11.54 -4.12
CA MET A 160 6.85 10.36 -4.84
C MET A 160 7.89 10.77 -5.87
N ASN A 161 9.17 10.45 -5.64
CA ASN A 161 10.30 10.93 -6.44
C ASN A 161 10.27 10.49 -7.90
N ASP A 162 9.57 9.39 -8.21
CA ASP A 162 9.47 8.85 -9.56
C ASP A 162 8.39 9.54 -10.41
N LEU A 163 7.55 10.35 -9.79
CA LEU A 163 6.51 11.14 -10.45
C LEU A 163 7.03 12.58 -10.69
N SER A 164 6.62 13.20 -11.80
CA SER A 164 6.87 14.62 -12.01
C SER A 164 6.18 15.49 -10.93
N VAL A 165 6.53 16.76 -10.86
CA VAL A 165 5.89 17.72 -9.94
C VAL A 165 4.39 17.82 -10.22
N GLU A 166 4.02 17.88 -11.50
CA GLU A 166 2.63 17.96 -11.95
C GLU A 166 1.84 16.69 -11.60
N GLU A 167 2.45 15.52 -11.78
CA GLU A 167 1.84 14.24 -11.46
C GLU A 167 1.65 14.06 -9.96
N ASN A 168 2.62 14.44 -9.12
CA ASN A 168 2.49 14.49 -7.68
C ASN A 168 1.33 15.41 -7.25
N GLU A 169 1.27 16.61 -7.83
CA GLU A 169 0.19 17.56 -7.51
C GLU A 169 -1.17 17.03 -7.95
N ALA A 170 -1.29 16.45 -9.14
CA ALA A 170 -2.53 15.86 -9.63
C ALA A 170 -2.99 14.71 -8.71
N TYR A 171 -2.07 13.86 -8.25
CA TYR A 171 -2.38 12.81 -7.30
C TYR A 171 -2.88 13.37 -5.97
N LEU A 172 -2.19 14.36 -5.40
CA LEU A 172 -2.58 14.98 -4.13
C LEU A 172 -3.97 15.65 -4.22
N LYS A 173 -4.27 16.32 -5.33
CA LYS A 173 -5.61 16.89 -5.60
C LYS A 173 -6.68 15.80 -5.66
N THR A 174 -6.38 14.67 -6.30
CA THR A 174 -7.30 13.52 -6.37
C THR A 174 -7.58 12.98 -4.97
N ILE A 175 -6.56 12.76 -4.15
CA ILE A 175 -6.71 12.32 -2.77
C ILE A 175 -7.51 13.33 -1.95
N TYR A 176 -7.19 14.62 -2.04
CA TYR A 176 -7.93 15.66 -1.33
C TYR A 176 -9.43 15.60 -1.64
N LYS A 177 -9.80 15.60 -2.93
CA LYS A 177 -11.20 15.55 -3.36
C LYS A 177 -11.91 14.27 -2.93
N SER A 178 -11.20 13.13 -3.00
CA SER A 178 -11.78 11.82 -2.63
C SER A 178 -12.08 11.68 -1.13
N TYR A 179 -11.31 12.35 -0.27
CA TYR A 179 -11.42 12.19 1.19
C TYR A 179 -11.95 13.42 1.93
N LYS A 180 -12.11 14.56 1.28
CA LYS A 180 -12.61 15.80 1.91
C LYS A 180 -14.06 15.70 2.37
N ASN A 181 -14.89 14.95 1.65
CA ASN A 181 -16.33 14.89 1.83
C ASN A 181 -16.80 13.59 2.54
N GLY A 182 -15.88 12.90 3.20
CA GLY A 182 -16.13 11.62 3.84
C GLY A 182 -16.06 11.62 5.37
#